data_c04b82f8800ae1ae4e2d96fff744d388
#
_entry.id   c04b82f8800ae1ae4e2d96fff744d388
#
_cell.length_a   1.000
_cell.length_b   1.000
_cell.length_c   1.000
_cell.angle_alpha   90.00
_cell.angle_beta   90.00
_cell.angle_gamma   90.00
#
_symmetry.space_group_name_H-M   'P 1'
#
loop_
_entity.id
_entity.type
_entity.pdbx_description
1 polymer ?
#
loop_
_entity_poly.entity_id
_entity_poly.type
_entity_poly.pdbx_seq_one_letter_code
_entity_poly.pdbx_strand_id
1 'polypeptide(L)'
;DWQAGGEYTYTVSLAAAKDLGYTIEDNGTYTVTSADGLMNVAELVNGGKTDINITLDKNIDLTGKDWTPIGTDYDNAYTGTFDGGGHTIKGLTVTTNDQYVGLFGRLGKAGTVKNVVMEGVQITSNHSLGYAGGVAGFSWGGTIENCSVSGSVSGTVYVGGVVGVQIGGSITGCSSSATVKGMVQVGGVAGETNTGATMVACYATGNVTLEINSPQDLSGGGVVGLNGGSTVLACYATGNVNSKGSNTGNVHIGGLFGDNYT
;
A
#
# COMPACT_ATOMS: atom_id res chain seq x y z
N ASP A 1 -52.86 -15.57 -23.18
CA ASP A 1 -53.66 -16.83 -23.13
C ASP A 1 -52.94 -17.92 -23.92
N TRP A 2 -52.61 -18.98 -23.28
CA TRP A 2 -51.98 -20.16 -23.86
C TRP A 2 -53.02 -20.96 -24.63
N GLN A 3 -52.78 -21.19 -25.91
CA GLN A 3 -53.60 -22.09 -26.69
C GLN A 3 -52.89 -23.45 -26.82
N ALA A 4 -53.61 -24.54 -26.54
CA ALA A 4 -53.08 -25.86 -26.72
C ALA A 4 -52.73 -26.15 -28.17
N GLY A 5 -51.49 -26.53 -28.47
CA GLY A 5 -51.02 -26.84 -29.83
C GLY A 5 -50.41 -25.68 -30.60
N GLY A 6 -50.26 -24.49 -29.99
CA GLY A 6 -49.53 -23.38 -30.58
C GLY A 6 -48.01 -23.51 -30.44
N GLU A 7 -47.24 -23.26 -31.50
CA GLU A 7 -45.79 -23.04 -31.39
C GLU A 7 -45.53 -21.62 -30.90
N TYR A 8 -44.78 -21.55 -29.78
CA TYR A 8 -44.36 -20.28 -29.21
C TYR A 8 -42.84 -20.15 -29.27
N THR A 9 -42.35 -19.19 -30.02
CA THR A 9 -40.93 -18.87 -30.10
C THR A 9 -40.62 -17.74 -29.13
N TYR A 10 -39.74 -18.01 -28.16
CA TYR A 10 -39.20 -16.99 -27.26
C TYR A 10 -37.80 -16.60 -27.70
N THR A 11 -37.59 -15.32 -27.97
CA THR A 11 -36.26 -14.77 -28.17
C THR A 11 -35.74 -14.28 -26.83
N VAL A 12 -34.82 -15.01 -26.26
CA VAL A 12 -34.08 -14.54 -25.09
C VAL A 12 -32.87 -13.73 -25.57
N SER A 13 -32.97 -12.42 -25.50
CA SER A 13 -31.81 -11.54 -25.73
C SER A 13 -30.97 -11.52 -24.45
N LEU A 14 -29.87 -12.26 -24.43
CA LEU A 14 -28.85 -12.09 -23.43
C LEU A 14 -28.12 -10.77 -23.74
N ALA A 15 -28.29 -9.77 -22.89
CA ALA A 15 -27.39 -8.63 -22.93
C ALA A 15 -25.96 -9.16 -22.69
N ALA A 16 -25.00 -8.67 -23.47
CA ALA A 16 -23.59 -9.01 -23.23
C ALA A 16 -23.28 -8.72 -21.77
N ALA A 17 -22.69 -9.70 -21.08
CA ALA A 17 -22.27 -9.50 -19.71
C ALA A 17 -21.32 -8.30 -19.67
N LYS A 18 -21.53 -7.38 -18.72
CA LYS A 18 -20.63 -6.24 -18.52
C LYS A 18 -19.25 -6.81 -18.19
N ASP A 19 -18.24 -6.40 -18.96
CA ASP A 19 -16.86 -6.73 -18.64
C ASP A 19 -16.51 -6.01 -17.32
N LEU A 20 -16.26 -6.79 -16.28
CA LEU A 20 -15.89 -6.28 -14.96
C LEU A 20 -14.38 -6.01 -14.84
N GLY A 21 -13.60 -6.33 -15.89
CA GLY A 21 -12.14 -6.18 -15.92
C GLY A 21 -11.40 -7.18 -15.02
N TYR A 22 -12.08 -8.23 -14.57
CA TYR A 22 -11.52 -9.38 -13.88
C TYR A 22 -12.31 -10.64 -14.18
N THR A 23 -11.68 -11.80 -13.99
CA THR A 23 -12.31 -13.13 -13.99
C THR A 23 -12.18 -13.77 -12.61
N ILE A 24 -13.01 -14.75 -12.32
CA ILE A 24 -12.90 -15.56 -11.11
C ILE A 24 -12.55 -16.97 -11.57
N GLU A 25 -11.38 -17.43 -11.17
CA GLU A 25 -10.86 -18.76 -11.52
C GLU A 25 -11.57 -19.86 -10.70
N ASP A 26 -11.45 -21.12 -11.11
CA ASP A 26 -12.07 -22.28 -10.42
C ASP A 26 -11.65 -22.40 -8.96
N ASN A 27 -10.46 -21.91 -8.59
CA ASN A 27 -9.95 -21.88 -7.22
C ASN A 27 -10.41 -20.65 -6.40
N GLY A 28 -11.28 -19.82 -6.97
CA GLY A 28 -11.79 -18.61 -6.33
C GLY A 28 -10.87 -17.38 -6.40
N THR A 29 -9.74 -17.45 -7.13
CA THR A 29 -8.84 -16.30 -7.32
C THR A 29 -9.44 -15.31 -8.32
N TYR A 30 -9.36 -14.03 -8.01
CA TYR A 30 -9.77 -12.93 -8.87
C TYR A 30 -8.57 -12.51 -9.75
N THR A 31 -8.63 -12.80 -11.04
CA THR A 31 -7.60 -12.45 -12.03
C THR A 31 -7.95 -11.12 -12.68
N VAL A 32 -7.21 -10.07 -12.35
CA VAL A 32 -7.46 -8.70 -12.78
C VAL A 32 -6.74 -8.42 -14.10
N THR A 33 -7.50 -7.88 -15.08
CA THR A 33 -7.01 -7.61 -16.44
C THR A 33 -7.06 -6.14 -16.85
N SER A 34 -7.61 -5.25 -16.00
CA SER A 34 -7.75 -3.82 -16.31
C SER A 34 -7.77 -2.95 -15.05
N ALA A 35 -7.64 -1.63 -15.24
CA ALA A 35 -7.78 -0.65 -14.16
C ALA A 35 -9.18 -0.71 -13.51
N ASP A 36 -10.22 -0.79 -14.32
CA ASP A 36 -11.59 -0.91 -13.81
C ASP A 36 -11.78 -2.23 -13.05
N GLY A 37 -11.12 -3.32 -13.50
CA GLY A 37 -11.10 -4.58 -12.76
C GLY A 37 -10.44 -4.46 -11.39
N LEU A 38 -9.31 -3.76 -11.29
CA LEU A 38 -8.66 -3.52 -10.01
C LEU A 38 -9.52 -2.67 -9.07
N MET A 39 -10.19 -1.65 -9.60
CA MET A 39 -11.13 -0.82 -8.83
C MET A 39 -12.34 -1.64 -8.36
N ASN A 40 -12.91 -2.48 -9.23
CA ASN A 40 -14.05 -3.33 -8.87
C ASN A 40 -13.70 -4.36 -7.77
N VAL A 41 -12.51 -4.98 -7.81
CA VAL A 41 -12.10 -5.88 -6.73
C VAL A 41 -11.76 -5.12 -5.43
N ALA A 42 -11.27 -3.90 -5.53
CA ALA A 42 -11.10 -3.03 -4.35
C ALA A 42 -12.44 -2.74 -3.68
N GLU A 43 -13.49 -2.45 -4.45
CA GLU A 43 -14.85 -2.28 -3.93
C GLU A 43 -15.39 -3.56 -3.26
N LEU A 44 -15.10 -4.75 -3.82
CA LEU A 44 -15.50 -6.03 -3.20
C LEU A 44 -14.85 -6.22 -1.83
N VAL A 45 -13.56 -5.94 -1.71
CA VAL A 45 -12.83 -6.02 -0.42
C VAL A 45 -13.39 -5.01 0.56
N ASN A 46 -13.55 -3.76 0.15
CA ASN A 46 -14.09 -2.68 0.97
C ASN A 46 -15.58 -2.90 1.34
N GLY A 47 -16.29 -3.73 0.57
CA GLY A 47 -17.64 -4.24 0.86
C GLY A 47 -17.67 -5.50 1.74
N GLY A 48 -16.55 -5.92 2.33
CA GLY A 48 -16.47 -7.01 3.31
C GLY A 48 -15.90 -8.34 2.79
N LYS A 49 -15.52 -8.45 1.49
CA LYS A 49 -14.82 -9.65 0.98
C LYS A 49 -13.31 -9.54 1.19
N THR A 50 -12.90 -9.45 2.44
CA THR A 50 -11.53 -9.08 2.82
C THR A 50 -10.49 -10.17 2.58
N ASP A 51 -10.89 -11.40 2.34
CA ASP A 51 -10.03 -12.60 2.24
C ASP A 51 -9.87 -13.15 0.81
N ILE A 52 -10.42 -12.46 -0.20
CA ILE A 52 -10.29 -12.90 -1.59
C ILE A 52 -8.84 -12.84 -2.07
N ASN A 53 -8.42 -13.85 -2.83
CA ASN A 53 -7.13 -13.82 -3.49
C ASN A 53 -7.24 -13.08 -4.82
N ILE A 54 -6.26 -12.20 -5.09
CA ILE A 54 -6.23 -11.34 -6.26
C ILE A 54 -4.89 -11.56 -6.97
N THR A 55 -4.89 -11.72 -8.28
CA THR A 55 -3.70 -11.73 -9.11
C THR A 55 -3.83 -10.73 -10.26
N LEU A 56 -2.73 -10.12 -10.66
CA LEU A 56 -2.68 -9.30 -11.87
C LEU A 56 -2.23 -10.18 -13.04
N ASP A 57 -2.92 -10.11 -14.17
CA ASP A 57 -2.55 -10.77 -15.43
C ASP A 57 -1.84 -9.82 -16.41
N LYS A 58 -1.89 -8.52 -16.11
CA LYS A 58 -1.34 -7.44 -16.95
C LYS A 58 -0.88 -6.26 -16.13
N ASN A 59 -0.09 -5.40 -16.76
CA ASN A 59 0.18 -4.08 -16.22
C ASN A 59 -1.12 -3.26 -16.13
N ILE A 60 -1.31 -2.55 -15.05
CA ILE A 60 -2.49 -1.74 -14.76
C ILE A 60 -2.11 -0.26 -14.77
N ASP A 61 -2.79 0.54 -15.60
CA ASP A 61 -2.60 2.00 -15.63
C ASP A 61 -3.76 2.68 -14.90
N LEU A 62 -3.48 3.24 -13.72
CA LEU A 62 -4.42 4.00 -12.90
C LEU A 62 -4.32 5.51 -13.12
N THR A 63 -3.59 5.96 -14.14
CA THR A 63 -3.45 7.39 -14.43
C THR A 63 -4.81 8.03 -14.67
N GLY A 64 -5.14 9.07 -13.88
CA GLY A 64 -6.42 9.78 -13.96
C GLY A 64 -7.62 9.00 -13.39
N LYS A 65 -7.40 7.89 -12.70
CA LYS A 65 -8.44 7.17 -11.96
C LYS A 65 -8.47 7.63 -10.51
N ASP A 66 -9.67 7.75 -9.95
CA ASP A 66 -9.87 7.99 -8.53
C ASP A 66 -9.67 6.69 -7.78
N TRP A 67 -8.60 6.61 -6.98
CA TRP A 67 -8.26 5.40 -6.24
C TRP A 67 -8.78 5.46 -4.80
N THR A 68 -9.52 4.43 -4.43
CA THR A 68 -9.83 4.13 -3.02
C THR A 68 -8.95 2.97 -2.55
N PRO A 69 -8.16 3.13 -1.48
CA PRO A 69 -7.29 2.06 -0.98
C PRO A 69 -8.05 0.77 -0.68
N ILE A 70 -7.43 -0.38 -0.97
CA ILE A 70 -7.97 -1.69 -0.60
C ILE A 70 -7.85 -1.85 0.91
N GLY A 71 -8.96 -2.17 1.60
CA GLY A 71 -8.96 -2.30 3.07
C GLY A 71 -8.89 -0.94 3.76
N THR A 72 -10.02 -0.23 3.83
CA THR A 72 -10.08 1.16 4.29
C THR A 72 -9.93 1.34 5.81
N ASP A 73 -10.30 0.34 6.60
CA ASP A 73 -10.38 0.43 8.07
C ASP A 73 -10.06 -0.90 8.77
N TYR A 74 -10.30 -0.97 10.07
CA TYR A 74 -10.00 -2.15 10.86
C TYR A 74 -10.86 -3.36 10.46
N ASP A 75 -12.14 -3.17 10.22
CA ASP A 75 -13.09 -4.23 9.93
C ASP A 75 -12.95 -4.76 8.50
N ASN A 76 -12.47 -3.89 7.60
CA ASN A 76 -12.24 -4.20 6.19
C ASN A 76 -10.74 -4.38 5.85
N ALA A 77 -9.88 -4.62 6.83
CA ALA A 77 -8.46 -4.88 6.58
C ALA A 77 -8.29 -6.10 5.66
N TYR A 78 -7.48 -5.95 4.60
CA TYR A 78 -7.28 -7.03 3.64
C TYR A 78 -6.49 -8.19 4.25
N THR A 79 -7.02 -9.40 4.11
CA THR A 79 -6.45 -10.63 4.69
C THR A 79 -6.16 -11.71 3.66
N GLY A 80 -6.48 -11.49 2.39
CA GLY A 80 -6.17 -12.38 1.27
C GLY A 80 -4.73 -12.26 0.77
N THR A 81 -4.46 -12.88 -0.36
CA THR A 81 -3.19 -12.74 -1.09
C THR A 81 -3.40 -11.90 -2.35
N PHE A 82 -2.64 -10.81 -2.46
CA PHE A 82 -2.51 -10.02 -3.67
C PHE A 82 -1.16 -10.32 -4.32
N ASP A 83 -1.19 -10.98 -5.47
CA ASP A 83 0.01 -11.28 -6.25
C ASP A 83 0.05 -10.41 -7.52
N GLY A 84 0.99 -9.49 -7.58
CA GLY A 84 1.20 -8.66 -8.76
C GLY A 84 1.77 -9.40 -9.97
N GLY A 85 2.25 -10.64 -9.80
CA GLY A 85 2.84 -11.42 -10.89
C GLY A 85 4.07 -10.76 -11.55
N GLY A 86 4.66 -9.76 -10.91
CA GLY A 86 5.71 -8.91 -11.48
C GLY A 86 5.17 -7.81 -12.40
N HIS A 87 3.85 -7.66 -12.51
CA HIS A 87 3.24 -6.60 -13.30
C HIS A 87 3.32 -5.24 -12.60
N THR A 88 3.24 -4.19 -13.42
CA THR A 88 3.31 -2.80 -12.96
C THR A 88 1.90 -2.24 -12.73
N ILE A 89 1.72 -1.58 -11.58
CA ILE A 89 0.62 -0.64 -11.34
C ILE A 89 1.20 0.77 -11.50
N LYS A 90 0.76 1.48 -12.54
CA LYS A 90 1.28 2.78 -12.90
C LYS A 90 0.31 3.90 -12.53
N GLY A 91 0.85 5.05 -12.12
CA GLY A 91 0.13 6.32 -12.02
C GLY A 91 -0.93 6.36 -10.92
N LEU A 92 -0.84 5.47 -9.90
CA LEU A 92 -1.73 5.53 -8.75
C LEU A 92 -1.60 6.90 -8.07
N THR A 93 -2.70 7.66 -8.07
CA THR A 93 -2.77 8.98 -7.45
C THR A 93 -3.89 9.01 -6.43
N VAL A 94 -3.55 9.38 -5.20
CA VAL A 94 -4.52 9.56 -4.12
C VAL A 94 -4.11 10.70 -3.22
N THR A 95 -5.03 11.65 -3.02
CA THR A 95 -4.89 12.74 -2.04
C THR A 95 -6.17 12.79 -1.24
N THR A 96 -6.09 12.46 0.03
CA THR A 96 -7.28 12.27 0.87
C THR A 96 -7.02 12.71 2.32
N ASN A 97 -8.11 12.88 3.07
CA ASN A 97 -8.10 13.04 4.52
C ASN A 97 -8.25 11.69 5.25
N ASP A 98 -8.18 10.57 4.56
CA ASP A 98 -8.24 9.26 5.19
C ASP A 98 -6.94 8.97 5.95
N GLN A 99 -7.10 8.19 7.03
CA GLN A 99 -5.99 7.87 7.92
C GLN A 99 -4.99 6.91 7.29
N TYR A 100 -5.45 5.94 6.50
CA TYR A 100 -4.63 4.87 5.94
C TYR A 100 -4.61 4.94 4.42
N VAL A 101 -3.46 5.21 3.82
CA VAL A 101 -3.37 5.52 2.39
C VAL A 101 -2.22 4.77 1.71
N GLY A 102 -2.51 4.18 0.56
CA GLY A 102 -1.59 3.41 -0.28
C GLY A 102 -2.33 2.69 -1.40
N LEU A 103 -1.72 1.68 -2.01
CA LEU A 103 -2.46 0.68 -2.78
C LEU A 103 -3.46 -0.03 -1.84
N PHE A 104 -2.98 -0.36 -0.64
CA PHE A 104 -3.79 -0.83 0.48
C PHE A 104 -3.84 0.25 1.57
N GLY A 105 -5.01 0.44 2.16
CA GLY A 105 -5.14 1.22 3.39
C GLY A 105 -4.61 0.41 4.57
N ARG A 106 -5.17 -0.80 4.76
CA ARG A 106 -4.79 -1.72 5.85
C ARG A 106 -4.63 -3.15 5.37
N LEU A 107 -3.51 -3.76 5.81
CA LEU A 107 -3.30 -5.20 5.74
C LEU A 107 -3.56 -5.82 7.11
N GLY A 108 -4.37 -6.87 7.15
CA GLY A 108 -4.61 -7.68 8.33
C GLY A 108 -3.58 -8.80 8.47
N LYS A 109 -3.71 -9.58 9.54
CA LYS A 109 -2.71 -10.57 9.98
C LYS A 109 -2.36 -11.67 8.94
N ALA A 110 -3.28 -12.05 8.09
CA ALA A 110 -3.03 -13.04 7.03
C ALA A 110 -2.78 -12.39 5.67
N GLY A 111 -2.95 -11.06 5.56
CA GLY A 111 -2.83 -10.34 4.32
C GLY A 111 -1.43 -10.43 3.75
N THR A 112 -1.33 -10.77 2.47
CA THR A 112 -0.06 -10.85 1.75
C THR A 112 -0.14 -10.00 0.49
N VAL A 113 0.86 -9.13 0.29
CA VAL A 113 1.04 -8.38 -0.96
C VAL A 113 2.42 -8.70 -1.50
N LYS A 114 2.48 -9.22 -2.72
CA LYS A 114 3.76 -9.64 -3.29
C LYS A 114 3.88 -9.36 -4.78
N ASN A 115 5.15 -9.25 -5.24
CA ASN A 115 5.53 -9.15 -6.66
C ASN A 115 4.84 -7.98 -7.38
N VAL A 116 4.72 -6.81 -6.74
CA VAL A 116 4.08 -5.62 -7.31
C VAL A 116 5.12 -4.56 -7.62
N VAL A 117 5.09 -4.04 -8.85
CA VAL A 117 5.87 -2.87 -9.26
C VAL A 117 4.95 -1.64 -9.29
N MET A 118 5.16 -0.70 -8.36
CA MET A 118 4.40 0.56 -8.28
C MET A 118 5.19 1.68 -8.97
N GLU A 119 4.70 2.18 -10.10
CA GLU A 119 5.42 3.18 -10.90
C GLU A 119 4.71 4.53 -10.89
N GLY A 120 5.47 5.59 -10.53
CA GLY A 120 5.00 6.98 -10.60
C GLY A 120 3.83 7.27 -9.65
N VAL A 121 3.83 6.67 -8.46
CA VAL A 121 2.75 6.91 -7.48
C VAL A 121 2.79 8.35 -6.97
N GLN A 122 1.62 8.90 -6.66
CA GLN A 122 1.46 10.19 -5.99
C GLN A 122 0.48 10.02 -4.83
N ILE A 123 1.00 9.72 -3.66
CA ILE A 123 0.21 9.39 -2.47
C ILE A 123 0.35 10.50 -1.44
N THR A 124 -0.78 11.03 -0.98
CA THR A 124 -0.83 12.08 0.04
C THR A 124 -1.96 11.82 1.03
N SER A 125 -1.62 11.67 2.32
CA SER A 125 -2.57 11.70 3.42
C SER A 125 -2.50 13.04 4.13
N ASN A 126 -3.59 13.79 4.13
CA ASN A 126 -3.74 15.05 4.86
C ASN A 126 -4.34 14.83 6.27
N HIS A 127 -4.59 13.59 6.66
CA HIS A 127 -5.11 13.26 7.99
C HIS A 127 -4.08 13.60 9.08
N SER A 128 -4.53 14.17 10.20
CA SER A 128 -3.62 14.57 11.30
C SER A 128 -2.84 13.40 11.92
N LEU A 129 -3.36 12.18 11.81
CA LEU A 129 -2.70 10.92 12.19
C LEU A 129 -2.55 10.04 10.94
N GLY A 130 -2.06 10.61 9.83
CA GLY A 130 -1.97 9.91 8.54
C GLY A 130 -0.87 8.86 8.51
N TYR A 131 -1.22 7.68 7.99
CA TYR A 131 -0.34 6.56 7.70
C TYR A 131 -0.27 6.41 6.18
N ALA A 132 0.86 6.69 5.59
CA ALA A 132 1.02 6.64 4.14
C ALA A 132 2.17 5.71 3.73
N GLY A 133 1.89 4.84 2.78
CA GLY A 133 2.88 3.97 2.16
C GLY A 133 2.53 3.69 0.69
N GLY A 134 3.52 3.42 -0.14
CA GLY A 134 3.28 3.08 -1.54
C GLY A 134 2.43 1.83 -1.68
N VAL A 135 2.78 0.79 -0.93
CA VAL A 135 2.03 -0.48 -0.90
C VAL A 135 0.92 -0.43 0.14
N ALA A 136 1.22 -0.07 1.39
CA ALA A 136 0.19 -0.04 2.43
C ALA A 136 0.38 1.11 3.42
N GLY A 137 -0.72 1.74 3.85
CA GLY A 137 -0.68 2.71 4.94
C GLY A 137 -0.33 2.03 6.27
N PHE A 138 -0.98 0.91 6.57
CA PHE A 138 -0.79 0.16 7.82
C PHE A 138 -0.85 -1.34 7.59
N SER A 139 0.05 -2.08 8.22
CA SER A 139 0.08 -3.54 8.19
C SER A 139 0.19 -4.12 9.60
N TRP A 140 -0.78 -4.96 9.99
CA TRP A 140 -0.76 -5.67 11.26
C TRP A 140 -0.59 -7.18 11.04
N GLY A 141 0.62 -7.64 11.17
CA GLY A 141 1.00 -9.04 10.97
C GLY A 141 0.93 -9.51 9.53
N GLY A 142 0.73 -8.59 8.57
CA GLY A 142 0.73 -8.89 7.14
C GLY A 142 2.14 -9.08 6.58
N THR A 143 2.20 -9.60 5.37
CA THR A 143 3.43 -9.82 4.61
C THR A 143 3.48 -8.93 3.39
N ILE A 144 4.60 -8.20 3.19
CA ILE A 144 4.88 -7.44 1.97
C ILE A 144 6.19 -7.99 1.39
N GLU A 145 6.13 -8.54 0.17
CA GLU A 145 7.26 -9.27 -0.41
C GLU A 145 7.52 -8.84 -1.86
N ASN A 146 8.80 -8.64 -2.21
CA ASN A 146 9.25 -8.36 -3.58
C ASN A 146 8.47 -7.22 -4.25
N CYS A 147 8.16 -6.17 -3.50
CA CYS A 147 7.47 -4.99 -4.01
C CYS A 147 8.43 -3.83 -4.22
N SER A 148 8.23 -3.07 -5.30
CA SER A 148 9.00 -1.87 -5.58
C SER A 148 8.10 -0.66 -5.77
N VAL A 149 8.54 0.50 -5.26
CA VAL A 149 7.76 1.75 -5.32
C VAL A 149 8.62 2.88 -5.88
N SER A 150 8.07 3.62 -6.85
CA SER A 150 8.65 4.86 -7.36
C SER A 150 7.62 5.98 -7.43
N GLY A 151 8.05 7.23 -7.33
CA GLY A 151 7.18 8.41 -7.34
C GLY A 151 7.28 9.22 -6.05
N SER A 152 6.15 9.53 -5.40
CA SER A 152 6.12 10.32 -4.17
C SER A 152 5.10 9.78 -3.17
N VAL A 153 5.50 9.74 -1.89
CA VAL A 153 4.62 9.38 -0.76
C VAL A 153 4.75 10.48 0.29
N SER A 154 3.63 11.07 0.67
CA SER A 154 3.58 12.11 1.69
C SER A 154 2.45 11.91 2.68
N GLY A 155 2.65 12.40 3.90
CA GLY A 155 1.67 12.28 4.97
C GLY A 155 2.10 13.03 6.22
N THR A 156 1.39 12.82 7.32
CA THR A 156 1.66 13.55 8.56
C THR A 156 2.51 12.75 9.54
N VAL A 157 2.05 11.58 9.99
CA VAL A 157 2.70 10.91 11.14
C VAL A 157 3.61 9.78 10.70
N TYR A 158 3.09 8.77 10.03
CA TYR A 158 3.82 7.56 9.68
C TYR A 158 3.94 7.43 8.16
N VAL A 159 5.09 7.74 7.63
CA VAL A 159 5.27 7.80 6.18
C VAL A 159 6.44 6.94 5.74
N GLY A 160 6.16 5.96 4.91
CA GLY A 160 7.19 5.10 4.31
C GLY A 160 7.03 4.95 2.81
N GLY A 161 8.11 4.77 2.10
CA GLY A 161 8.05 4.56 0.66
C GLY A 161 7.28 3.29 0.28
N VAL A 162 7.34 2.25 1.12
CA VAL A 162 6.61 0.98 0.94
C VAL A 162 5.43 0.90 1.91
N VAL A 163 5.66 1.12 3.20
CA VAL A 163 4.62 1.00 4.22
C VAL A 163 4.72 2.11 5.26
N GLY A 164 3.57 2.68 5.68
CA GLY A 164 3.54 3.66 6.76
C GLY A 164 3.96 3.03 8.08
N VAL A 165 3.25 2.00 8.54
CA VAL A 165 3.55 1.23 9.77
C VAL A 165 3.46 -0.26 9.52
N GLN A 166 4.44 -1.01 10.03
CA GLN A 166 4.43 -2.48 10.10
C GLN A 166 4.51 -2.93 11.55
N ILE A 167 3.50 -3.64 12.03
CA ILE A 167 3.47 -4.27 13.36
C ILE A 167 3.42 -5.79 13.19
N GLY A 168 4.42 -6.50 13.66
CA GLY A 168 4.56 -7.94 13.40
C GLY A 168 4.65 -8.25 11.90
N GLY A 169 4.58 -9.50 11.49
CA GLY A 169 4.67 -9.91 10.09
C GLY A 169 6.01 -9.59 9.45
N SER A 170 6.04 -9.39 8.12
CA SER A 170 7.31 -9.23 7.42
C SER A 170 7.27 -8.29 6.21
N ILE A 171 8.42 -7.63 5.95
CA ILE A 171 8.73 -6.89 4.73
C ILE A 171 10.02 -7.50 4.16
N THR A 172 9.95 -8.12 3.00
CA THR A 172 11.10 -8.85 2.44
C THR A 172 11.33 -8.51 0.97
N GLY A 173 12.57 -8.23 0.59
CA GLY A 173 12.95 -7.97 -0.80
C GLY A 173 12.29 -6.73 -1.41
N CYS A 174 11.84 -5.79 -0.58
CA CYS A 174 11.13 -4.60 -1.04
C CYS A 174 12.07 -3.41 -1.25
N SER A 175 11.70 -2.54 -2.18
CA SER A 175 12.49 -1.35 -2.47
C SER A 175 11.65 -0.11 -2.70
N SER A 176 12.24 1.07 -2.41
CA SER A 176 11.62 2.35 -2.72
C SER A 176 12.63 3.31 -3.34
N SER A 177 12.30 3.86 -4.49
CA SER A 177 12.94 5.04 -5.07
C SER A 177 12.07 6.29 -4.96
N ALA A 178 10.94 6.19 -4.26
CA ALA A 178 10.03 7.30 -4.07
C ALA A 178 10.65 8.39 -3.19
N THR A 179 10.31 9.64 -3.49
CA THR A 179 10.52 10.75 -2.54
C THR A 179 9.51 10.63 -1.42
N VAL A 180 10.01 10.52 -0.18
CA VAL A 180 9.16 10.35 1.00
C VAL A 180 9.19 11.61 1.85
N LYS A 181 8.01 12.10 2.26
CA LYS A 181 7.88 13.36 3.01
C LYS A 181 6.85 13.23 4.12
N GLY A 182 7.20 13.62 5.33
CA GLY A 182 6.29 13.55 6.48
C GLY A 182 6.77 14.38 7.67
N MET A 183 6.08 14.23 8.81
CA MET A 183 6.34 15.09 9.97
C MET A 183 6.92 14.34 11.17
N VAL A 184 6.45 13.13 11.47
CA VAL A 184 6.81 12.48 12.76
C VAL A 184 7.78 11.30 12.57
N GLN A 185 7.34 10.24 11.88
CA GLN A 185 8.16 9.05 11.64
C GLN A 185 8.20 8.77 10.14
N VAL A 186 9.34 9.03 9.54
CA VAL A 186 9.47 9.06 8.09
C VAL A 186 10.66 8.19 7.67
N GLY A 187 10.41 7.19 6.83
CA GLY A 187 11.47 6.30 6.35
C GLY A 187 11.37 6.00 4.86
N GLY A 188 12.49 5.74 4.24
CA GLY A 188 12.55 5.43 2.82
C GLY A 188 11.78 4.17 2.44
N VAL A 189 11.71 3.18 3.35
CA VAL A 189 10.90 1.95 3.19
C VAL A 189 9.71 1.96 4.13
N ALA A 190 9.92 2.16 5.44
CA ALA A 190 8.86 2.15 6.44
C ALA A 190 8.94 3.39 7.34
N GLY A 191 7.79 4.02 7.64
CA GLY A 191 7.72 5.09 8.65
C GLY A 191 8.05 4.54 10.02
N GLU A 192 7.37 3.47 10.42
CA GLU A 192 7.64 2.74 11.66
C GLU A 192 7.61 1.23 11.43
N THR A 193 8.51 0.52 12.10
CA THR A 193 8.44 -0.93 12.29
C THR A 193 8.41 -1.24 13.78
N ASN A 194 7.51 -2.12 14.21
CA ASN A 194 7.28 -2.35 15.64
C ASN A 194 7.20 -3.84 15.97
N THR A 195 7.18 -4.13 17.26
CA THR A 195 7.28 -5.42 17.94
C THR A 195 6.98 -6.65 17.09
N GLY A 196 7.97 -7.51 16.91
CA GLY A 196 7.85 -8.77 16.20
C GLY A 196 7.81 -8.65 14.68
N ALA A 197 7.96 -7.45 14.11
CA ALA A 197 8.12 -7.28 12.68
C ALA A 197 9.52 -7.72 12.22
N THR A 198 9.62 -8.20 11.00
CA THR A 198 10.90 -8.56 10.37
C THR A 198 11.03 -7.83 9.05
N MET A 199 12.14 -7.12 8.82
CA MET A 199 12.48 -6.50 7.56
C MET A 199 13.78 -7.08 7.04
N VAL A 200 13.77 -7.66 5.85
CA VAL A 200 14.94 -8.34 5.27
C VAL A 200 15.17 -7.94 3.83
N ALA A 201 16.42 -7.67 3.47
CA ALA A 201 16.85 -7.37 2.10
C ALA A 201 16.04 -6.24 1.44
N CYS A 202 15.72 -5.19 2.21
CA CYS A 202 14.99 -4.02 1.74
C CYS A 202 15.93 -2.84 1.54
N TYR A 203 15.61 -1.98 0.57
CA TYR A 203 16.44 -0.79 0.35
C TYR A 203 15.64 0.42 -0.11
N ALA A 204 16.21 1.61 0.14
CA ALA A 204 15.67 2.87 -0.35
C ALA A 204 16.74 3.69 -1.07
N THR A 205 16.39 4.27 -2.23
CA THR A 205 17.24 5.15 -3.01
C THR A 205 16.66 6.56 -3.13
N GLY A 206 15.37 6.73 -2.79
CA GLY A 206 14.69 8.02 -2.79
C GLY A 206 15.07 8.88 -1.58
N ASN A 207 14.89 10.18 -1.72
CA ASN A 207 15.14 11.12 -0.63
C ASN A 207 14.02 11.09 0.40
N VAL A 208 14.40 11.22 1.68
CA VAL A 208 13.50 11.35 2.83
C VAL A 208 13.55 12.78 3.35
N THR A 209 12.40 13.40 3.59
CA THR A 209 12.30 14.75 4.15
C THR A 209 11.36 14.78 5.34
N LEU A 210 11.89 15.18 6.51
CA LEU A 210 11.09 15.52 7.69
C LEU A 210 10.70 16.99 7.62
N GLU A 211 9.39 17.27 7.72
CA GLU A 211 8.87 18.63 7.93
C GLU A 211 8.72 18.87 9.43
N ILE A 212 9.73 19.53 10.01
CA ILE A 212 9.82 19.74 11.47
C ILE A 212 9.03 20.99 11.91
N ASN A 213 7.70 20.82 11.98
CA ASN A 213 6.78 21.88 12.44
C ASN A 213 5.93 21.42 13.65
N SER A 214 6.48 20.53 14.49
CA SER A 214 5.75 19.93 15.62
C SER A 214 6.58 19.99 16.90
N PRO A 215 5.99 20.14 18.08
CA PRO A 215 6.72 20.05 19.35
C PRO A 215 7.06 18.61 19.77
N GLN A 216 6.70 17.60 18.96
CA GLN A 216 6.92 16.18 19.25
C GLN A 216 8.35 15.75 18.85
N ASP A 217 8.79 14.61 19.36
CA ASP A 217 9.98 13.94 18.88
C ASP A 217 9.76 13.39 17.46
N LEU A 218 10.71 13.62 16.60
CA LEU A 218 10.61 13.33 15.17
C LEU A 218 11.75 12.40 14.76
N SER A 219 11.43 11.40 13.94
CA SER A 219 12.42 10.40 13.51
C SER A 219 12.41 10.23 11.99
N GLY A 220 13.56 10.49 11.36
CA GLY A 220 13.78 10.32 9.92
C GLY A 220 14.90 9.34 9.61
N GLY A 221 14.60 8.27 8.93
CA GLY A 221 15.58 7.26 8.54
C GLY A 221 15.64 7.02 7.03
N GLY A 222 16.82 6.69 6.53
CA GLY A 222 16.98 6.31 5.14
C GLY A 222 16.18 5.06 4.78
N VAL A 223 16.01 4.12 5.71
CA VAL A 223 15.18 2.92 5.56
C VAL A 223 13.96 2.98 6.45
N VAL A 224 14.13 3.17 7.76
CA VAL A 224 13.04 3.19 8.73
C VAL A 224 13.09 4.46 9.57
N GLY A 225 11.97 5.17 9.70
CA GLY A 225 11.87 6.33 10.58
C GLY A 225 12.10 5.93 12.03
N LEU A 226 11.27 5.04 12.57
CA LEU A 226 11.38 4.51 13.91
C LEU A 226 11.35 2.97 13.92
N ASN A 227 12.37 2.35 14.47
CA ASN A 227 12.38 0.92 14.78
C ASN A 227 12.03 0.68 16.24
N GLY A 228 10.82 0.18 16.52
CA GLY A 228 10.30 -0.14 17.86
C GLY A 228 10.44 -1.61 18.21
N GLY A 229 11.63 -2.19 18.08
CA GLY A 229 11.92 -3.58 18.46
C GLY A 229 11.61 -4.61 17.37
N SER A 230 11.75 -4.23 16.11
CA SER A 230 11.72 -5.17 14.98
C SER A 230 13.12 -5.66 14.61
N THR A 231 13.20 -6.79 13.90
CA THR A 231 14.44 -7.30 13.32
C THR A 231 14.64 -6.74 11.92
N VAL A 232 15.73 -5.99 11.70
CA VAL A 232 16.08 -5.42 10.39
C VAL A 232 17.43 -5.98 9.93
N LEU A 233 17.44 -6.70 8.81
CA LEU A 233 18.60 -7.40 8.28
C LEU A 233 18.85 -7.07 6.81
N ALA A 234 20.13 -6.91 6.44
CA ALA A 234 20.56 -6.72 5.05
C ALA A 234 19.81 -5.57 4.32
N CYS A 235 19.52 -4.50 5.05
CA CYS A 235 18.85 -3.32 4.51
C CYS A 235 19.83 -2.17 4.34
N TYR A 236 19.60 -1.32 3.32
CA TYR A 236 20.43 -0.13 3.09
C TYR A 236 19.63 1.01 2.47
N ALA A 237 20.18 2.23 2.58
CA ALA A 237 19.68 3.40 1.87
C ALA A 237 20.84 4.16 1.21
N THR A 238 20.55 4.80 0.08
CA THR A 238 21.49 5.67 -0.64
C THR A 238 20.93 7.08 -0.86
N GLY A 239 19.65 7.30 -0.60
CA GLY A 239 19.01 8.60 -0.66
C GLY A 239 19.41 9.50 0.52
N ASN A 240 19.24 10.81 0.34
CA ASN A 240 19.48 11.79 1.39
C ASN A 240 18.33 11.79 2.40
N VAL A 241 18.66 11.94 3.68
CA VAL A 241 17.68 12.20 4.75
C VAL A 241 17.87 13.65 5.20
N ASN A 242 16.84 14.47 5.03
CA ASN A 242 16.85 15.89 5.30
C ASN A 242 15.74 16.28 6.27
N SER A 243 15.97 17.35 7.03
CA SER A 243 14.93 18.02 7.81
C SER A 243 14.70 19.43 7.31
N LYS A 244 13.44 19.89 7.37
CA LYS A 244 13.05 21.25 6.94
C LYS A 244 12.07 21.85 7.94
N GLY A 245 12.38 23.03 8.45
CA GLY A 245 11.54 23.76 9.41
C GLY A 245 12.27 23.97 10.75
N SER A 246 11.51 24.22 11.82
CA SER A 246 12.03 24.37 13.17
C SER A 246 11.18 23.57 14.16
N ASN A 247 11.83 22.92 15.11
CA ASN A 247 11.17 22.11 16.15
C ASN A 247 11.66 22.52 17.53
N THR A 248 10.84 22.30 18.55
CA THR A 248 11.20 22.43 19.98
C THR A 248 11.38 21.08 20.66
N GLY A 249 10.98 19.97 20.03
CA GLY A 249 11.26 18.60 20.44
C GLY A 249 12.58 18.05 19.90
N ASN A 250 12.86 16.79 20.15
CA ASN A 250 14.04 16.11 19.61
C ASN A 250 13.82 15.76 18.12
N VAL A 251 14.89 15.84 17.34
CA VAL A 251 14.89 15.41 15.94
C VAL A 251 15.99 14.38 15.74
N HIS A 252 15.60 13.16 15.45
CA HIS A 252 16.51 12.05 15.22
C HIS A 252 16.60 11.76 13.72
N ILE A 253 17.77 11.88 13.13
CA ILE A 253 18.00 11.64 11.71
C ILE A 253 19.16 10.65 11.55
N GLY A 254 18.92 9.58 10.80
CA GLY A 254 19.94 8.57 10.52
C GLY A 254 19.91 8.03 9.11
N GLY A 255 21.05 7.55 8.65
CA GLY A 255 21.19 6.96 7.33
C GLY A 255 20.40 5.65 7.15
N LEU A 256 20.17 4.92 8.23
CA LEU A 256 19.37 3.70 8.25
C LEU A 256 18.09 3.89 9.06
N PHE A 257 18.24 4.20 10.34
CA PHE A 257 17.16 4.48 11.29
C PHE A 257 17.20 5.94 11.72
N GLY A 258 16.03 6.58 11.85
CA GLY A 258 15.92 7.85 12.58
C GLY A 258 16.06 7.57 14.08
N ASP A 259 15.29 6.63 14.57
CA ASP A 259 15.35 6.16 15.94
C ASP A 259 15.30 4.62 16.00
N ASN A 260 15.94 4.02 17.02
CA ASN A 260 16.05 2.57 17.14
C ASN A 260 15.95 2.15 18.61
N TYR A 261 14.80 1.60 18.99
CA TYR A 261 14.57 1.02 20.31
C TYR A 261 14.69 -0.50 20.24
N THR A 262 15.58 -1.07 21.04
CA THR A 262 15.82 -2.54 21.14
C THR A 262 15.25 -3.10 22.44
#